data_50075a6535c56e8081723ec8401f65ea
#
_entry.id   50075a6535c56e8081723ec8401f65ea
#
_cell.length_a   1.000
_cell.length_b   1.000
_cell.length_c   1.000
_cell.angle_alpha   90.00
_cell.angle_beta   90.00
_cell.angle_gamma   90.00
#
_symmetry.space_group_name_H-M   'P 1'
#
loop_
_entity.id
_entity.type
_entity.pdbx_description
1 polymer ?
#
loop_
_entity_poly.entity_id
_entity_poly.type
_entity_poly.pdbx_seq_one_letter_code
_entity_poly.pdbx_strand_id
1 'polypeptide(L)'
;MDWKNHDPQTLLRELQSGDDDRSEIAVHRGAELGERMLPLLLEQLQSLEPDQRWWATAALTHIDREEARKALLVSLVDEDTAVRQCAAFGLRRHPYVDALPILLDLLGDQDRLLARLAADALAALGECAVSPLTKALRSKDAAVRIEAARALASIDDPSVIAPLFAALDDDSSLVTHWAEEGLQRRGVGMVFFKPS
;
A
#
# COMPACT_ATOMS: atom_id res chain seq x y z
N MET A 1 9.94 19.49 26.25
CA MET A 1 8.56 19.15 26.65
C MET A 1 8.46 17.65 26.66
N ASP A 2 8.08 17.05 27.78
CA ASP A 2 8.02 15.60 27.95
C ASP A 2 6.69 15.07 27.36
N TRP A 3 6.76 14.55 26.13
CA TRP A 3 5.60 14.12 25.34
C TRP A 3 4.98 12.79 25.80
N LYS A 4 5.70 12.03 26.64
CA LYS A 4 5.24 10.74 27.18
C LYS A 4 4.01 10.86 28.09
N ASN A 5 3.66 12.07 28.51
CA ASN A 5 2.53 12.35 29.39
C ASN A 5 1.30 12.95 28.70
N HIS A 6 1.25 12.96 27.32
CA HIS A 6 0.07 13.48 26.64
C HIS A 6 -1.11 12.53 26.78
N ASP A 7 -2.25 13.11 27.12
CA ASP A 7 -3.53 12.41 27.15
C ASP A 7 -3.96 12.09 25.70
N PRO A 8 -4.28 10.81 25.37
CA PRO A 8 -4.78 10.43 24.05
C PRO A 8 -5.96 11.26 23.56
N GLN A 9 -6.85 11.68 24.46
CA GLN A 9 -8.00 12.55 24.14
C GLN A 9 -7.57 13.95 23.67
N THR A 10 -6.45 14.45 24.14
CA THR A 10 -5.90 15.73 23.67
C THR A 10 -5.39 15.59 22.23
N LEU A 11 -4.67 14.50 21.90
CA LEU A 11 -4.22 14.25 20.53
C LEU A 11 -5.40 14.01 19.58
N LEU A 12 -6.44 13.33 20.03
CA LEU A 12 -7.65 13.15 19.21
C LEU A 12 -8.28 14.51 18.86
N ARG A 13 -8.37 15.45 19.82
CA ARG A 13 -8.85 16.81 19.53
C ARG A 13 -7.99 17.58 18.55
N GLU A 14 -6.68 17.36 18.57
CA GLU A 14 -5.77 17.94 17.58
C GLU A 14 -6.01 17.33 16.17
N LEU A 15 -6.22 16.01 16.07
CA LEU A 15 -6.60 15.36 14.81
C LEU A 15 -7.93 15.87 14.24
N GLN A 16 -8.84 16.30 15.10
CA GLN A 16 -10.17 16.83 14.73
C GLN A 16 -10.19 18.36 14.58
N SER A 17 -9.06 19.03 14.69
CA SER A 17 -9.00 20.50 14.79
C SER A 17 -9.41 21.24 13.51
N GLY A 18 -9.39 20.57 12.35
CA GLY A 18 -9.54 21.21 11.04
C GLY A 18 -8.32 22.03 10.62
N ASP A 19 -7.20 21.89 11.34
CA ASP A 19 -5.91 22.52 11.06
C ASP A 19 -4.92 21.41 10.71
N ASP A 20 -4.46 21.38 9.46
CA ASP A 20 -3.63 20.30 8.93
C ASP A 20 -2.27 20.22 9.66
N ASP A 21 -1.66 21.35 10.00
CA ASP A 21 -0.38 21.37 10.72
C ASP A 21 -0.51 20.72 12.11
N ARG A 22 -1.61 21.03 12.81
CA ARG A 22 -1.90 20.43 14.13
C ARG A 22 -2.20 18.95 14.03
N SER A 23 -2.96 18.57 13.03
CA SER A 23 -3.33 17.17 12.79
C SER A 23 -2.09 16.34 12.40
N GLU A 24 -1.20 16.85 11.55
CA GLU A 24 0.06 16.18 11.20
C GLU A 24 0.96 15.95 12.42
N ILE A 25 1.10 16.97 13.25
CA ILE A 25 1.83 16.86 14.51
C ILE A 25 1.19 15.80 15.43
N ALA A 26 -0.14 15.74 15.48
CA ALA A 26 -0.87 14.78 16.31
C ALA A 26 -0.71 13.33 15.79
N VAL A 27 -0.66 13.12 14.47
CA VAL A 27 -0.35 11.82 13.85
C VAL A 27 1.01 11.29 14.34
N HIS A 28 2.07 12.10 14.21
CA HIS A 28 3.41 11.70 14.63
C HIS A 28 3.50 11.43 16.13
N ARG A 29 2.85 12.22 16.94
CA ARG A 29 2.81 12.04 18.41
C ARG A 29 1.95 10.86 18.83
N GLY A 30 0.85 10.63 18.13
CA GLY A 30 -0.02 9.46 18.36
C GLY A 30 0.72 8.15 18.17
N ALA A 31 1.69 8.10 17.24
CA ALA A 31 2.56 6.95 17.04
C ALA A 31 3.37 6.59 18.31
N GLU A 32 3.82 7.58 19.08
CA GLU A 32 4.55 7.35 20.34
C GLU A 32 3.65 6.77 21.45
N LEU A 33 2.35 7.09 21.43
CA LEU A 33 1.36 6.52 22.35
C LEU A 33 0.90 5.12 21.92
N GLY A 34 1.08 4.75 20.65
CA GLY A 34 0.83 3.42 20.13
C GLY A 34 -0.55 2.86 20.53
N GLU A 35 -0.56 1.79 21.32
CA GLU A 35 -1.79 1.10 21.74
C GLU A 35 -2.81 1.98 22.48
N ARG A 36 -2.36 3.03 23.15
CA ARG A 36 -3.28 3.93 23.87
C ARG A 36 -4.15 4.75 22.94
N MET A 37 -3.70 4.99 21.70
CA MET A 37 -4.47 5.71 20.68
C MET A 37 -5.46 4.80 19.93
N LEU A 38 -5.19 3.49 19.83
CA LEU A 38 -5.95 2.56 19.00
C LEU A 38 -7.46 2.64 19.21
N PRO A 39 -8.00 2.55 20.43
CA PRO A 39 -9.46 2.59 20.63
C PRO A 39 -10.10 3.86 20.08
N LEU A 40 -9.44 5.00 20.25
CA LEU A 40 -9.93 6.30 19.81
C LEU A 40 -9.87 6.43 18.28
N LEU A 41 -8.79 5.93 17.65
CA LEU A 41 -8.64 5.93 16.20
C LEU A 41 -9.67 4.99 15.54
N LEU A 42 -9.93 3.82 16.14
CA LEU A 42 -10.93 2.87 15.64
C LEU A 42 -12.35 3.48 15.70
N GLU A 43 -12.66 4.24 16.76
CA GLU A 43 -13.93 5.00 16.87
C GLU A 43 -13.99 6.09 15.80
N GLN A 44 -12.88 6.82 15.58
CA GLN A 44 -12.81 7.90 14.61
C GLN A 44 -12.98 7.44 13.14
N LEU A 45 -12.62 6.20 12.82
CA LEU A 45 -12.88 5.61 11.49
C LEU A 45 -14.39 5.48 11.18
N GLN A 46 -15.27 5.59 12.18
CA GLN A 46 -16.73 5.56 12.01
C GLN A 46 -17.33 6.95 11.80
N SER A 47 -16.50 8.00 11.70
CA SER A 47 -16.98 9.37 11.49
C SER A 47 -17.66 9.52 10.12
N LEU A 48 -18.68 10.36 10.06
CA LEU A 48 -19.33 10.76 8.81
C LEU A 48 -18.43 11.69 7.98
N GLU A 49 -17.48 12.36 8.61
CA GLU A 49 -16.58 13.33 7.97
C GLU A 49 -15.36 12.59 7.38
N PRO A 50 -15.14 12.64 6.06
CA PRO A 50 -14.02 11.97 5.39
C PRO A 50 -12.65 12.38 5.93
N ASP A 51 -12.46 13.68 6.22
CA ASP A 51 -11.21 14.21 6.77
C ASP A 51 -10.85 13.57 8.11
N GLN A 52 -11.85 13.34 8.96
CA GLN A 52 -11.63 12.68 10.25
C GLN A 52 -11.24 11.22 10.07
N ARG A 53 -11.87 10.49 9.13
CA ARG A 53 -11.48 9.12 8.79
C ARG A 53 -10.08 9.08 8.20
N TRP A 54 -9.74 10.06 7.35
CA TRP A 54 -8.41 10.16 6.77
C TRP A 54 -7.32 10.36 7.83
N TRP A 55 -7.51 11.30 8.76
CA TRP A 55 -6.54 11.55 9.83
C TRP A 55 -6.40 10.34 10.78
N ALA A 56 -7.49 9.64 11.07
CA ALA A 56 -7.45 8.40 11.85
C ALA A 56 -6.66 7.31 11.10
N THR A 57 -6.92 7.15 9.79
CA THR A 57 -6.19 6.21 8.94
C THR A 57 -4.71 6.58 8.88
N ALA A 58 -4.36 7.86 8.70
CA ALA A 58 -2.98 8.34 8.71
C ALA A 58 -2.25 8.01 10.02
N ALA A 59 -2.90 8.23 11.17
CA ALA A 59 -2.33 7.87 12.47
C ALA A 59 -2.11 6.35 12.60
N LEU A 60 -3.04 5.52 12.11
CA LEU A 60 -2.93 4.05 12.12
C LEU A 60 -1.74 3.55 11.28
N THR A 61 -1.33 4.27 10.22
CA THR A 61 -0.15 3.90 9.41
C THR A 61 1.16 3.91 10.20
N HIS A 62 1.18 4.51 11.37
CA HIS A 62 2.35 4.59 12.24
C HIS A 62 2.33 3.58 13.39
N ILE A 63 1.26 2.79 13.53
CA ILE A 63 1.09 1.84 14.63
C ILE A 63 1.26 0.41 14.10
N ASP A 64 2.38 -0.23 14.44
CA ASP A 64 2.63 -1.63 14.05
C ASP A 64 1.96 -2.59 15.03
N ARG A 65 0.64 -2.77 14.85
CA ARG A 65 -0.20 -3.70 15.61
C ARG A 65 -1.19 -4.38 14.67
N GLU A 66 -1.59 -5.59 15.01
CA GLU A 66 -2.54 -6.35 14.20
C GLU A 66 -3.88 -5.63 14.07
N GLU A 67 -4.34 -5.01 15.16
CA GLU A 67 -5.59 -4.24 15.18
C GLU A 67 -5.52 -3.02 14.24
N ALA A 68 -4.36 -2.35 14.15
CA ALA A 68 -4.17 -1.26 13.21
C ALA A 68 -4.17 -1.78 11.76
N ARG A 69 -3.51 -2.92 11.48
CA ARG A 69 -3.55 -3.54 10.14
C ARG A 69 -4.96 -3.97 9.73
N LYS A 70 -5.75 -4.53 10.65
CA LYS A 70 -7.17 -4.85 10.43
C LYS A 70 -7.99 -3.60 10.13
N ALA A 71 -7.74 -2.50 10.84
CA ALA A 71 -8.41 -1.24 10.59
C ALA A 71 -8.03 -0.66 9.22
N LEU A 72 -6.76 -0.69 8.84
CA LEU A 72 -6.30 -0.29 7.50
C LEU A 72 -6.94 -1.15 6.40
N LEU A 73 -7.13 -2.47 6.64
CA LEU A 73 -7.86 -3.34 5.72
C LEU A 73 -9.30 -2.86 5.50
N VAL A 74 -9.99 -2.45 6.56
CA VAL A 74 -11.36 -1.88 6.46
C VAL A 74 -11.32 -0.55 5.68
N SER A 75 -10.34 0.31 5.94
CA SER A 75 -10.19 1.60 5.25
C SER A 75 -9.86 1.46 3.75
N LEU A 76 -9.38 0.30 3.27
CA LEU A 76 -9.18 0.05 1.83
C LEU A 76 -10.47 0.10 1.00
N VAL A 77 -11.62 -0.07 1.62
CA VAL A 77 -12.94 -0.05 0.97
C VAL A 77 -13.78 1.16 1.38
N ASP A 78 -13.14 2.19 1.96
CA ASP A 78 -13.80 3.45 2.30
C ASP A 78 -14.40 4.11 1.05
N GLU A 79 -15.51 4.82 1.22
CA GLU A 79 -16.14 5.59 0.14
C GLU A 79 -15.22 6.71 -0.39
N ASP A 80 -14.41 7.32 0.49
CA ASP A 80 -13.47 8.37 0.12
C ASP A 80 -12.16 7.80 -0.42
N THR A 81 -11.74 8.29 -1.59
CA THR A 81 -10.52 7.80 -2.28
C THR A 81 -9.24 8.13 -1.52
N ALA A 82 -9.18 9.29 -0.86
CA ALA A 82 -7.98 9.67 -0.11
C ALA A 82 -7.80 8.77 1.13
N VAL A 83 -8.89 8.34 1.76
CA VAL A 83 -8.85 7.34 2.84
C VAL A 83 -8.33 6.00 2.33
N ARG A 84 -8.83 5.51 1.17
CA ARG A 84 -8.33 4.27 0.55
C ARG A 84 -6.84 4.36 0.20
N GLN A 85 -6.39 5.49 -0.37
CA GLN A 85 -4.98 5.73 -0.69
C GLN A 85 -4.11 5.70 0.57
N CYS A 86 -4.55 6.36 1.64
CA CYS A 86 -3.85 6.37 2.92
C CYS A 86 -3.74 4.96 3.52
N ALA A 87 -4.81 4.16 3.44
CA ALA A 87 -4.82 2.78 3.90
C ALA A 87 -3.86 1.88 3.11
N ALA A 88 -3.85 1.98 1.78
CA ALA A 88 -2.91 1.25 0.92
C ALA A 88 -1.46 1.61 1.23
N PHE A 89 -1.17 2.91 1.45
CA PHE A 89 0.16 3.36 1.89
C PHE A 89 0.55 2.75 3.25
N GLY A 90 -0.38 2.70 4.21
CA GLY A 90 -0.16 2.09 5.52
C GLY A 90 0.15 0.59 5.43
N LEU A 91 -0.57 -0.14 4.57
CA LEU A 91 -0.36 -1.56 4.34
C LEU A 91 0.93 -1.88 3.58
N ARG A 92 1.47 -0.95 2.79
CA ARG A 92 2.84 -1.05 2.28
C ARG A 92 3.86 -1.03 3.42
N ARG A 93 3.64 -0.20 4.44
CA ARG A 93 4.54 -0.04 5.59
C ARG A 93 4.41 -1.18 6.59
N HIS A 94 3.20 -1.68 6.79
CA HIS A 94 2.86 -2.77 7.71
C HIS A 94 2.08 -3.85 6.93
N PRO A 95 2.78 -4.71 6.16
CA PRO A 95 2.14 -5.69 5.29
C PRO A 95 1.17 -6.59 6.06
N TYR A 96 0.00 -6.82 5.46
CA TYR A 96 -1.04 -7.65 6.03
C TYR A 96 -1.64 -8.56 4.96
N VAL A 97 -1.42 -9.87 5.09
CA VAL A 97 -1.75 -10.85 4.05
C VAL A 97 -3.25 -10.90 3.74
N ASP A 98 -4.11 -10.64 4.73
CA ASP A 98 -5.55 -10.64 4.52
C ASP A 98 -6.03 -9.51 3.59
N ALA A 99 -5.19 -8.48 3.38
CA ALA A 99 -5.48 -7.39 2.44
C ALA A 99 -5.23 -7.78 0.96
N LEU A 100 -4.54 -8.90 0.72
CA LEU A 100 -4.14 -9.34 -0.62
C LEU A 100 -5.29 -9.36 -1.64
N PRO A 101 -6.49 -9.92 -1.36
CA PRO A 101 -7.57 -9.92 -2.34
C PRO A 101 -8.02 -8.52 -2.74
N ILE A 102 -8.21 -7.62 -1.77
CA ILE A 102 -8.66 -6.24 -2.03
C ILE A 102 -7.58 -5.47 -2.78
N LEU A 103 -6.31 -5.59 -2.39
CA LEU A 103 -5.19 -4.94 -3.07
C LEU A 103 -5.07 -5.39 -4.53
N LEU A 104 -5.34 -6.67 -4.84
CA LEU A 104 -5.38 -7.16 -6.22
C LEU A 104 -6.50 -6.52 -7.04
N ASP A 105 -7.69 -6.37 -6.45
CA ASP A 105 -8.83 -5.72 -7.12
C ASP A 105 -8.53 -4.25 -7.41
N LEU A 106 -7.78 -3.57 -6.54
CA LEU A 106 -7.38 -2.16 -6.70
C LEU A 106 -6.32 -1.93 -7.80
N LEU A 107 -5.65 -2.96 -8.34
CA LEU A 107 -4.69 -2.79 -9.43
C LEU A 107 -5.31 -2.19 -10.70
N GLY A 108 -6.61 -2.38 -10.90
CA GLY A 108 -7.38 -1.83 -12.02
C GLY A 108 -8.19 -0.57 -11.66
N ASP A 109 -7.99 0.01 -10.49
CA ASP A 109 -8.76 1.19 -10.09
C ASP A 109 -8.54 2.36 -11.05
N GLN A 110 -9.60 3.16 -11.25
CA GLN A 110 -9.54 4.36 -12.09
C GLN A 110 -8.62 5.43 -11.51
N ASP A 111 -8.53 5.49 -10.18
CA ASP A 111 -7.52 6.29 -9.49
C ASP A 111 -6.15 5.64 -9.60
N ARG A 112 -5.31 6.21 -10.47
CA ARG A 112 -3.98 5.65 -10.78
C ARG A 112 -3.02 5.70 -9.59
N LEU A 113 -3.21 6.64 -8.66
CA LEU A 113 -2.41 6.69 -7.44
C LEU A 113 -2.78 5.54 -6.51
N LEU A 114 -4.09 5.28 -6.34
CA LEU A 114 -4.58 4.16 -5.54
C LEU A 114 -4.09 2.82 -6.10
N ALA A 115 -4.24 2.60 -7.42
CA ALA A 115 -3.75 1.38 -8.08
C ALA A 115 -2.24 1.17 -7.84
N ARG A 116 -1.46 2.24 -7.92
CA ARG A 116 -0.02 2.21 -7.68
C ARG A 116 0.32 1.91 -6.22
N LEU A 117 -0.37 2.53 -5.27
CA LEU A 117 -0.20 2.26 -3.84
C LEU A 117 -0.58 0.81 -3.48
N ALA A 118 -1.65 0.29 -4.09
CA ALA A 118 -2.04 -1.11 -3.93
C ALA A 118 -0.95 -2.07 -4.45
N ALA A 119 -0.36 -1.79 -5.61
CA ALA A 119 0.75 -2.57 -6.14
C ALA A 119 1.99 -2.51 -5.23
N ASP A 120 2.29 -1.34 -4.64
CA ASP A 120 3.39 -1.20 -3.67
C ASP A 120 3.11 -2.00 -2.39
N ALA A 121 1.86 -2.01 -1.91
CA ALA A 121 1.46 -2.82 -0.75
C ALA A 121 1.53 -4.33 -1.05
N LEU A 122 1.13 -4.76 -2.26
CA LEU A 122 1.31 -6.14 -2.72
C LEU A 122 2.78 -6.53 -2.80
N ALA A 123 3.64 -5.65 -3.32
CA ALA A 123 5.08 -5.91 -3.37
C ALA A 123 5.67 -6.08 -1.96
N ALA A 124 5.18 -5.33 -0.97
CA ALA A 124 5.61 -5.44 0.43
C ALA A 124 5.20 -6.77 1.09
N LEU A 125 4.19 -7.49 0.57
CA LEU A 125 3.84 -8.85 1.00
C LEU A 125 4.87 -9.91 0.57
N GLY A 126 5.79 -9.57 -0.34
CA GLY A 126 6.85 -10.45 -0.80
C GLY A 126 6.33 -11.71 -1.52
N GLU A 127 6.91 -12.87 -1.18
CA GLU A 127 6.62 -14.16 -1.80
C GLU A 127 5.12 -14.48 -1.86
N CYS A 128 4.35 -14.13 -0.82
CA CYS A 128 2.91 -14.39 -0.76
C CYS A 128 2.13 -13.77 -1.93
N ALA A 129 2.62 -12.64 -2.48
CA ALA A 129 1.97 -11.94 -3.59
C ALA A 129 2.41 -12.44 -4.98
N VAL A 130 3.50 -13.19 -5.11
CA VAL A 130 4.07 -13.58 -6.42
C VAL A 130 3.07 -14.38 -7.27
N SER A 131 2.48 -15.44 -6.71
CA SER A 131 1.52 -16.25 -7.46
C SER A 131 0.25 -15.47 -7.86
N PRO A 132 -0.39 -14.69 -6.98
CA PRO A 132 -1.52 -13.82 -7.35
C PRO A 132 -1.15 -12.76 -8.41
N LEU A 133 -0.01 -12.09 -8.29
CA LEU A 133 0.47 -11.11 -9.27
C LEU A 133 0.79 -11.75 -10.63
N THR A 134 1.34 -12.97 -10.63
CA THR A 134 1.56 -13.75 -11.86
C THR A 134 0.23 -14.04 -12.59
N LYS A 135 -0.85 -14.26 -11.85
CA LYS A 135 -2.19 -14.40 -12.45
C LYS A 135 -2.69 -13.06 -13.00
N ALA A 136 -2.43 -11.95 -12.27
CA ALA A 136 -2.81 -10.60 -12.69
C ALA A 136 -2.10 -10.16 -13.99
N LEU A 137 -0.89 -10.65 -14.29
CA LEU A 137 -0.21 -10.45 -15.59
C LEU A 137 -1.01 -11.00 -16.78
N ARG A 138 -2.01 -11.85 -16.56
CA ARG A 138 -2.88 -12.39 -17.61
C ARG A 138 -4.19 -11.64 -17.77
N SER A 139 -4.35 -10.51 -17.07
CA SER A 139 -5.56 -9.69 -17.16
C SER A 139 -5.75 -9.15 -18.58
N LYS A 140 -6.99 -9.02 -19.00
CA LYS A 140 -7.35 -8.30 -20.23
C LYS A 140 -7.08 -6.80 -20.12
N ASP A 141 -7.14 -6.26 -18.90
CA ASP A 141 -6.85 -4.86 -18.62
C ASP A 141 -5.34 -4.63 -18.55
N ALA A 142 -4.83 -3.83 -19.46
CA ALA A 142 -3.41 -3.47 -19.50
C ALA A 142 -2.96 -2.72 -18.23
N ALA A 143 -3.86 -1.94 -17.59
CA ALA A 143 -3.55 -1.24 -16.35
C ALA A 143 -3.22 -2.22 -15.23
N VAL A 144 -4.03 -3.27 -15.07
CA VAL A 144 -3.77 -4.35 -14.10
C VAL A 144 -2.45 -5.05 -14.38
N ARG A 145 -2.15 -5.37 -15.67
CA ARG A 145 -0.89 -6.02 -16.03
C ARG A 145 0.33 -5.15 -15.74
N ILE A 146 0.24 -3.84 -16.01
CA ILE A 146 1.32 -2.87 -15.74
C ILE A 146 1.63 -2.84 -14.23
N GLU A 147 0.60 -2.67 -13.39
CA GLU A 147 0.81 -2.59 -11.95
C GLU A 147 1.26 -3.94 -11.36
N ALA A 148 0.79 -5.06 -11.91
CA ALA A 148 1.26 -6.39 -11.53
C ALA A 148 2.75 -6.61 -11.89
N ALA A 149 3.17 -6.21 -13.10
CA ALA A 149 4.57 -6.30 -13.51
C ALA A 149 5.47 -5.41 -12.64
N ARG A 150 5.01 -4.19 -12.33
CA ARG A 150 5.72 -3.25 -11.46
C ARG A 150 5.88 -3.80 -10.04
N ALA A 151 4.83 -4.39 -9.48
CA ALA A 151 4.88 -5.02 -8.16
C ALA A 151 5.86 -6.21 -8.14
N LEU A 152 5.77 -7.11 -9.13
CA LEU A 152 6.70 -8.25 -9.26
C LEU A 152 8.16 -7.79 -9.42
N ALA A 153 8.41 -6.73 -10.19
CA ALA A 153 9.74 -6.16 -10.35
C ALA A 153 10.35 -5.66 -9.03
N SER A 154 9.49 -5.29 -8.06
CA SER A 154 9.89 -4.74 -6.75
C SER A 154 10.06 -5.81 -5.67
N ILE A 155 9.50 -7.01 -5.83
CA ILE A 155 9.62 -8.12 -4.85
C ILE A 155 11.02 -8.72 -4.95
N ASP A 156 11.76 -8.77 -3.85
CA ASP A 156 13.09 -9.39 -3.77
C ASP A 156 12.97 -10.89 -3.48
N ASP A 157 12.52 -11.66 -4.48
CA ASP A 157 12.37 -13.11 -4.43
C ASP A 157 12.67 -13.73 -5.79
N PRO A 158 13.46 -14.83 -5.87
CA PRO A 158 13.78 -15.48 -7.14
C PRO A 158 12.58 -16.01 -7.91
N SER A 159 11.46 -16.31 -7.26
CA SER A 159 10.25 -16.83 -7.91
C SER A 159 9.61 -15.85 -8.90
N VAL A 160 9.98 -14.54 -8.82
CA VAL A 160 9.51 -13.53 -9.79
C VAL A 160 10.19 -13.63 -11.16
N ILE A 161 11.34 -14.33 -11.26
CA ILE A 161 12.12 -14.37 -12.50
C ILE A 161 11.32 -14.97 -13.65
N ALA A 162 10.70 -16.13 -13.44
CA ALA A 162 9.93 -16.79 -14.51
C ALA A 162 8.68 -15.97 -14.95
N PRO A 163 7.85 -15.40 -14.05
CA PRO A 163 6.78 -14.50 -14.45
C PRO A 163 7.25 -13.24 -15.19
N LEU A 164 8.36 -12.63 -14.78
CA LEU A 164 8.92 -11.46 -15.46
C LEU A 164 9.46 -11.81 -16.85
N PHE A 165 10.10 -12.96 -17.03
CA PHE A 165 10.48 -13.44 -18.36
C PHE A 165 9.27 -13.61 -19.29
N ALA A 166 8.20 -14.20 -18.78
CA ALA A 166 6.97 -14.35 -19.57
C ALA A 166 6.32 -12.99 -19.91
N ALA A 167 6.53 -11.97 -19.10
CA ALA A 167 6.00 -10.62 -19.33
C ALA A 167 6.80 -9.80 -20.36
N LEU A 168 7.98 -10.27 -20.80
CA LEU A 168 8.75 -9.62 -21.89
C LEU A 168 8.04 -9.69 -23.23
N ASP A 169 7.13 -10.64 -23.42
CA ASP A 169 6.35 -10.82 -24.65
C ASP A 169 4.99 -10.12 -24.62
N ASP A 170 4.74 -9.25 -23.61
CA ASP A 170 3.47 -8.51 -23.49
C ASP A 170 3.37 -7.41 -24.55
N ASP A 171 2.15 -7.18 -25.07
CA ASP A 171 1.85 -6.12 -26.04
C ASP A 171 2.04 -4.71 -25.47
N SER A 172 2.04 -4.55 -24.15
CA SER A 172 2.23 -3.26 -23.47
C SER A 172 3.71 -2.98 -23.21
N SER A 173 4.23 -1.92 -23.81
CA SER A 173 5.60 -1.45 -23.58
C SER A 173 5.91 -1.12 -22.10
N LEU A 174 4.90 -0.78 -21.30
CA LEU A 174 5.10 -0.56 -19.86
C LEU A 174 5.21 -1.86 -19.08
N VAL A 175 4.53 -2.93 -19.52
CA VAL A 175 4.69 -4.26 -18.92
C VAL A 175 6.09 -4.80 -19.21
N THR A 176 6.52 -4.75 -20.49
CA THR A 176 7.86 -5.18 -20.89
C THR A 176 8.96 -4.37 -20.20
N HIS A 177 8.77 -3.05 -20.06
CA HIS A 177 9.70 -2.19 -19.32
C HIS A 177 9.88 -2.64 -17.86
N TRP A 178 8.78 -2.88 -17.12
CA TRP A 178 8.88 -3.35 -15.74
C TRP A 178 9.45 -4.75 -15.63
N ALA A 179 9.18 -5.62 -16.62
CA ALA A 179 9.76 -6.95 -16.68
C ALA A 179 11.29 -6.88 -16.86
N GLU A 180 11.78 -6.07 -17.79
CA GLU A 180 13.20 -5.82 -18.02
C GLU A 180 13.88 -5.25 -16.77
N GLU A 181 13.30 -4.21 -16.17
CA GLU A 181 13.81 -3.56 -14.95
C GLU A 181 13.91 -4.57 -13.80
N GLY A 182 12.87 -5.39 -13.60
CA GLY A 182 12.84 -6.40 -12.56
C GLY A 182 13.90 -7.50 -12.74
N LEU A 183 14.12 -7.95 -13.98
CA LEU A 183 15.16 -8.92 -14.32
C LEU A 183 16.56 -8.32 -14.17
N GLN A 184 16.76 -7.08 -14.63
CA GLN A 184 18.04 -6.38 -14.54
C GLN A 184 18.48 -6.19 -13.09
N ARG A 185 17.57 -5.81 -12.18
CA ARG A 185 17.87 -5.67 -10.74
C ARG A 185 18.38 -6.97 -10.10
N ARG A 186 18.05 -8.11 -10.69
CA ARG A 186 18.47 -9.45 -10.22
C ARG A 186 19.68 -10.00 -10.97
N GLY A 187 20.36 -9.15 -11.77
CA GLY A 187 21.49 -9.57 -12.57
C GLY A 187 21.12 -10.53 -13.72
N VAL A 188 19.82 -10.72 -13.97
CA VAL A 188 19.30 -11.51 -15.09
C VAL A 188 19.07 -10.53 -16.24
N GLY A 189 20.13 -9.94 -16.74
CA GLY A 189 20.06 -8.92 -17.76
C GLY A 189 20.85 -9.28 -19.00
N MET A 190 20.22 -9.16 -20.13
CA MET A 190 20.65 -8.75 -21.48
C MET A 190 22.03 -9.19 -22.03
N VAL A 191 22.71 -10.17 -21.43
CA VAL A 191 23.89 -10.76 -22.05
C VAL A 191 23.53 -11.65 -23.26
N PHE A 192 22.23 -11.98 -23.40
CA PHE A 192 21.75 -12.91 -24.39
C PHE A 192 21.19 -12.28 -25.69
N PHE A 193 21.08 -10.97 -25.78
CA PHE A 193 20.45 -10.28 -26.90
C PHE A 193 21.39 -9.35 -27.66
N LYS A 194 22.65 -9.74 -27.85
CA LYS A 194 23.47 -9.16 -28.92
C LYS A 194 23.45 -10.13 -30.10
N PRO A 195 22.60 -9.92 -31.14
CA PRO A 195 22.79 -10.59 -32.39
C PRO A 195 24.14 -10.14 -32.93
N SER A 196 25.00 -11.11 -33.18
CA SER A 196 26.24 -10.95 -33.92
C SER A 196 25.94 -10.54 -35.36
#